data_d2049f15c4581f12b71eb69490f6b4e9
#
_entry.id   d2049f15c4581f12b71eb69490f6b4e9
#
_cell.length_a   1.000
_cell.length_b   1.000
_cell.length_c   1.000
_cell.angle_alpha   90.00
_cell.angle_beta   90.00
_cell.angle_gamma   90.00
#
_symmetry.space_group_name_H-M   'P 1'
#
loop_
_entity.id
_entity.type
_entity.pdbx_description
1 polymer ?
#
loop_
_entity_poly.entity_id
_entity_poly.type
_entity_poly.pdbx_seq_one_letter_code
_entity_poly.pdbx_strand_id
1 'polypeptide(L)'
;MGKKCLVTYSSYTGNTAKVAIRFKETFENRGWQCDFFKVRKNAEDILRPPFDIRAYDFVCAGSGLRAHLPYNDILNMLRGFRTGMDPRITLRFRDETIPYITEPVPEIPPHKKDVKEFHTKIILSPDAPKAVVFITYAGYEFGPKEAEPAVQLLALELEHIGFQFIGQFCCPGKYVDDPMPRTYHGDIRDRPNEKDLYKAQMFIEEKLDEIADHTG
;
A
#
# COMPACT_ATOMS: atom_id res chain seq x y z
N MET A 1 -3.60 3.14 25.52
CA MET A 1 -4.23 3.65 24.29
C MET A 1 -4.59 2.47 23.42
N GLY A 2 -5.74 2.49 22.74
CA GLY A 2 -6.09 1.42 21.79
C GLY A 2 -5.17 1.42 20.58
N LYS A 3 -4.93 0.25 19.98
CA LYS A 3 -4.14 0.10 18.74
C LYS A 3 -4.86 0.77 17.57
N LYS A 4 -4.09 1.48 16.73
CA LYS A 4 -4.62 2.21 15.57
C LYS A 4 -4.14 1.64 14.26
N CYS A 5 -5.04 1.46 13.30
CA CYS A 5 -4.67 1.10 11.95
C CYS A 5 -5.15 2.13 10.92
N LEU A 6 -4.46 2.19 9.80
CA LEU A 6 -4.85 2.92 8.60
C LEU A 6 -5.04 1.94 7.46
N VAL A 7 -6.21 1.94 6.86
CA VAL A 7 -6.43 1.28 5.56
C VAL A 7 -6.49 2.36 4.48
N THR A 8 -5.45 2.45 3.68
CA THR A 8 -5.35 3.43 2.58
C THR A 8 -5.22 2.74 1.23
N TYR A 9 -5.87 3.28 0.21
CA TYR A 9 -5.89 2.62 -1.10
C TYR A 9 -6.23 3.57 -2.25
N SER A 10 -5.81 3.19 -3.46
CA SER A 10 -6.29 3.77 -4.71
C SER A 10 -7.07 2.73 -5.52
N SER A 11 -8.25 3.09 -5.99
CA SER A 11 -9.16 2.18 -6.72
C SER A 11 -9.98 2.95 -7.75
N TYR A 12 -9.82 2.62 -9.04
CA TYR A 12 -10.57 3.25 -10.14
C TYR A 12 -11.83 2.46 -10.51
N THR A 13 -11.77 1.13 -10.39
CA THR A 13 -12.86 0.22 -10.78
C THR A 13 -13.69 -0.30 -9.61
N GLY A 14 -13.32 0.05 -8.37
CA GLY A 14 -13.99 -0.41 -7.15
C GLY A 14 -13.47 -1.74 -6.60
N ASN A 15 -12.66 -2.49 -7.32
CA ASN A 15 -12.19 -3.81 -6.88
C ASN A 15 -11.37 -3.73 -5.59
N THR A 16 -10.33 -2.89 -5.58
CA THR A 16 -9.48 -2.66 -4.40
C THR A 16 -10.28 -2.11 -3.22
N ALA A 17 -11.31 -1.29 -3.50
CA ALA A 17 -12.18 -0.75 -2.46
C ALA A 17 -12.94 -1.84 -1.70
N LYS A 18 -13.41 -2.90 -2.37
CA LYS A 18 -14.09 -4.04 -1.71
C LYS A 18 -13.17 -4.73 -0.69
N VAL A 19 -11.91 -4.97 -1.07
CA VAL A 19 -10.90 -5.57 -0.18
C VAL A 19 -10.59 -4.62 0.99
N ALA A 20 -10.40 -3.33 0.70
CA ALA A 20 -10.13 -2.33 1.72
C ALA A 20 -11.24 -2.24 2.77
N ILE A 21 -12.51 -2.29 2.36
CA ILE A 21 -13.66 -2.30 3.27
C ILE A 21 -13.61 -3.54 4.17
N ARG A 22 -13.36 -4.73 3.60
CA ARG A 22 -13.27 -5.97 4.39
C ARG A 22 -12.10 -5.91 5.40
N PHE A 23 -10.97 -5.34 5.04
CA PHE A 23 -9.86 -5.13 5.97
C PHE A 23 -10.27 -4.22 7.13
N LYS A 24 -10.88 -3.06 6.82
CA LYS A 24 -11.38 -2.14 7.84
C LYS A 24 -12.32 -2.83 8.83
N GLU A 25 -13.34 -3.53 8.32
CA GLU A 25 -14.31 -4.28 9.14
C GLU A 25 -13.61 -5.31 10.04
N THR A 26 -12.61 -6.01 9.51
CA THR A 26 -11.84 -7.00 10.29
C THR A 26 -11.07 -6.37 11.43
N PHE A 27 -10.39 -5.24 11.20
CA PHE A 27 -9.70 -4.50 12.27
C PHE A 27 -10.68 -4.00 13.34
N GLU A 28 -11.81 -3.42 12.94
CA GLU A 28 -12.82 -2.92 13.87
C GLU A 28 -13.42 -4.04 14.72
N ASN A 29 -13.71 -5.20 14.13
CA ASN A 29 -14.19 -6.40 14.82
C ASN A 29 -13.17 -6.95 15.84
N ARG A 30 -11.88 -6.69 15.62
CA ARG A 30 -10.78 -7.03 16.54
C ARG A 30 -10.46 -5.92 17.55
N GLY A 31 -11.30 -4.88 17.62
CA GLY A 31 -11.21 -3.79 18.59
C GLY A 31 -10.15 -2.72 18.28
N TRP A 32 -9.65 -2.65 17.03
CA TRP A 32 -8.74 -1.60 16.59
C TRP A 32 -9.52 -0.35 16.17
N GLN A 33 -8.98 0.83 16.45
CA GLN A 33 -9.43 2.06 15.82
C GLN A 33 -8.90 2.09 14.38
N CYS A 34 -9.80 2.06 13.39
CA CYS A 34 -9.41 1.98 11.99
C CYS A 34 -9.77 3.26 11.22
N ASP A 35 -8.76 4.01 10.78
CA ASP A 35 -8.93 5.09 9.83
C ASP A 35 -8.92 4.55 8.39
N PHE A 36 -9.78 5.13 7.53
CA PHE A 36 -10.04 4.62 6.20
C PHE A 36 -9.90 5.74 5.17
N PHE A 37 -8.93 5.61 4.25
CA PHE A 37 -8.63 6.69 3.33
C PHE A 37 -8.47 6.20 1.88
N LYS A 38 -9.35 6.68 1.01
CA LYS A 38 -9.23 6.48 -0.43
C LYS A 38 -8.40 7.62 -1.04
N VAL A 39 -7.23 7.29 -1.57
CA VAL A 39 -6.42 8.25 -2.31
C VAL A 39 -7.06 8.53 -3.65
N ARG A 40 -7.46 9.77 -3.88
CA ARG A 40 -8.04 10.23 -5.15
C ARG A 40 -6.94 10.83 -6.03
N LYS A 41 -7.21 10.90 -7.33
CA LYS A 41 -6.30 11.50 -8.30
C LYS A 41 -6.32 13.04 -8.21
N ASN A 42 -5.93 13.57 -7.06
CA ASN A 42 -5.80 15.01 -6.85
C ASN A 42 -4.54 15.32 -6.01
N ALA A 43 -4.04 16.54 -6.17
CA ALA A 43 -2.80 16.95 -5.50
C ALA A 43 -2.96 17.02 -3.98
N GLU A 44 -4.14 17.33 -3.47
CA GLU A 44 -4.38 17.47 -2.03
C GLU A 44 -4.23 16.13 -1.32
N ASP A 45 -4.93 15.08 -1.77
CA ASP A 45 -4.85 13.75 -1.17
C ASP A 45 -3.43 13.15 -1.24
N ILE A 46 -2.68 13.52 -2.29
CA ILE A 46 -1.34 12.96 -2.53
C ILE A 46 -0.27 13.70 -1.73
N LEU A 47 -0.35 15.03 -1.66
CA LEU A 47 0.71 15.86 -1.07
C LEU A 47 0.42 16.25 0.38
N ARG A 48 -0.84 16.27 0.77
CA ARG A 48 -1.30 16.69 2.10
C ARG A 48 -2.42 15.80 2.59
N PRO A 49 -2.17 14.48 2.74
CA PRO A 49 -3.17 13.60 3.32
C PRO A 49 -3.52 14.11 4.73
N PRO A 50 -4.79 13.95 5.15
CA PRO A 50 -5.30 14.52 6.41
C PRO A 50 -4.82 13.75 7.66
N PHE A 51 -3.70 13.04 7.58
CA PHE A 51 -3.13 12.24 8.66
C PHE A 51 -1.60 12.18 8.57
N ASP A 52 -0.96 11.92 9.69
CA ASP A 52 0.44 11.46 9.71
C ASP A 52 0.44 9.92 9.76
N ILE A 53 0.98 9.29 8.71
CA ILE A 53 1.03 7.83 8.61
C ILE A 53 1.81 7.18 9.77
N ARG A 54 2.77 7.91 10.38
CA ARG A 54 3.58 7.42 11.50
C ARG A 54 2.82 7.34 12.83
N ALA A 55 1.58 7.88 12.88
CA ALA A 55 0.73 7.80 14.05
C ALA A 55 -0.02 6.45 14.19
N TYR A 56 0.20 5.53 13.24
CA TYR A 56 -0.48 4.24 13.22
C TYR A 56 0.45 3.09 13.59
N ASP A 57 -0.10 2.13 14.34
CA ASP A 57 0.57 0.89 14.72
C ASP A 57 0.56 -0.12 13.56
N PHE A 58 -0.42 0.01 12.63
CA PHE A 58 -0.58 -0.86 11.47
C PHE A 58 -1.06 -0.08 10.24
N VAL A 59 -0.46 -0.34 9.08
CA VAL A 59 -0.88 0.26 7.81
C VAL A 59 -1.17 -0.81 6.77
N CYS A 60 -2.34 -0.71 6.14
CA CYS A 60 -2.68 -1.49 4.96
C CYS A 60 -2.66 -0.56 3.73
N ALA A 61 -1.75 -0.78 2.79
CA ALA A 61 -1.69 0.01 1.56
C ALA A 61 -2.16 -0.81 0.35
N GLY A 62 -3.17 -0.31 -0.37
CA GLY A 62 -3.81 -1.05 -1.44
C GLY A 62 -3.85 -0.35 -2.79
N SER A 63 -3.74 -1.15 -3.88
CA SER A 63 -3.84 -0.64 -5.25
C SER A 63 -4.47 -1.64 -6.21
N GLY A 64 -5.07 -1.12 -7.27
CA GLY A 64 -5.19 -1.86 -8.52
C GLY A 64 -3.91 -1.76 -9.33
N LEU A 65 -3.84 -2.47 -10.46
CA LEU A 65 -2.69 -2.47 -11.36
C LEU A 65 -2.92 -1.65 -12.62
N ARG A 66 -1.85 -1.00 -13.06
CA ARG A 66 -1.71 -0.49 -14.42
C ARG A 66 -0.31 -0.87 -14.94
N ALA A 67 -0.28 -1.69 -15.99
CA ALA A 67 0.98 -2.21 -16.54
C ALA A 67 1.90 -2.82 -15.43
N HIS A 68 1.33 -3.69 -14.59
CA HIS A 68 1.99 -4.39 -13.45
C HIS A 68 2.48 -3.48 -12.32
N LEU A 69 2.24 -2.17 -12.38
CA LEU A 69 2.61 -1.22 -11.34
C LEU A 69 1.38 -0.76 -10.53
N PRO A 70 1.55 -0.36 -9.28
CA PRO A 70 0.47 0.24 -8.51
C PRO A 70 0.08 1.59 -9.13
N TYR A 71 -1.12 2.04 -8.83
CA TYR A 71 -1.54 3.39 -9.26
C TYR A 71 -0.62 4.46 -8.65
N ASN A 72 -0.24 5.42 -9.47
CA ASN A 72 0.66 6.50 -9.07
C ASN A 72 0.15 7.32 -7.88
N ASP A 73 -1.17 7.38 -7.69
CA ASP A 73 -1.77 8.18 -6.61
C ASP A 73 -1.33 7.67 -5.23
N ILE A 74 -1.51 6.37 -4.96
CA ILE A 74 -1.08 5.76 -3.68
C ILE A 74 0.45 5.75 -3.56
N LEU A 75 1.16 5.45 -4.63
CA LEU A 75 2.61 5.42 -4.64
C LEU A 75 3.21 6.81 -4.32
N ASN A 76 2.68 7.86 -4.93
CA ASN A 76 3.15 9.22 -4.70
C ASN A 76 2.77 9.74 -3.30
N MET A 77 1.60 9.35 -2.78
CA MET A 77 1.23 9.67 -1.40
C MET A 77 2.22 9.05 -0.40
N LEU A 78 2.52 7.75 -0.55
CA LEU A 78 3.49 7.09 0.34
C LEU A 78 4.88 7.73 0.25
N ARG A 79 5.35 8.04 -0.95
CA ARG A 79 6.62 8.75 -1.17
C ARG A 79 6.66 10.11 -0.47
N GLY A 80 5.55 10.80 -0.37
CA GLY A 80 5.43 12.06 0.35
C GLY A 80 5.76 11.97 1.84
N PHE A 81 5.64 10.77 2.44
CA PHE A 81 5.98 10.54 3.85
C PHE A 81 7.45 10.14 4.08
N ARG A 82 8.23 9.88 3.01
CA ARG A 82 9.64 9.51 3.18
C ARG A 82 10.44 10.64 3.81
N THR A 83 11.23 10.33 4.81
CA THR A 83 12.08 11.30 5.48
C THR A 83 13.16 11.82 4.52
N GLY A 84 13.27 13.15 4.37
CA GLY A 84 14.28 13.78 3.54
C GLY A 84 13.97 13.83 2.04
N MET A 85 12.81 13.36 1.58
CA MET A 85 12.37 13.60 0.21
C MET A 85 11.59 14.90 0.10
N ASP A 86 12.00 15.75 -0.84
CA ASP A 86 11.23 16.93 -1.22
C ASP A 86 9.92 16.51 -1.88
N PRO A 87 8.75 16.90 -1.35
CA PRO A 87 7.45 16.58 -1.95
C PRO A 87 7.36 16.98 -3.44
N ARG A 88 8.15 17.97 -3.87
CA ARG A 88 8.25 18.42 -5.27
C ARG A 88 8.85 17.33 -6.18
N ILE A 89 9.71 16.46 -5.67
CA ILE A 89 10.27 15.33 -6.43
C ILE A 89 9.17 14.32 -6.78
N THR A 90 8.21 14.13 -5.91
CA THR A 90 7.07 13.23 -6.12
C THR A 90 6.19 13.68 -7.28
N LEU A 91 6.10 14.98 -7.54
CA LEU A 91 5.34 15.54 -8.66
C LEU A 91 6.05 15.39 -10.02
N ARG A 92 7.39 15.30 -10.04
CA ARG A 92 8.17 15.20 -11.29
C ARG A 92 7.84 13.94 -12.11
N PHE A 93 7.43 12.85 -11.48
CA PHE A 93 7.04 11.63 -12.19
C PHE A 93 5.64 11.68 -12.79
N ARG A 94 4.94 12.79 -12.65
CA ARG A 94 3.52 12.90 -13.02
C ARG A 94 3.25 13.78 -14.22
N ASP A 95 4.13 14.72 -14.52
CA ASP A 95 3.89 15.72 -15.56
C ASP A 95 5.15 15.92 -16.39
N GLU A 96 5.12 15.47 -17.65
CA GLU A 96 6.19 15.66 -18.62
C GLU A 96 6.42 17.15 -18.98
N THR A 97 5.53 18.02 -18.49
CA THR A 97 5.58 19.46 -18.75
C THR A 97 6.31 20.28 -17.68
N ILE A 98 6.75 19.66 -16.58
CA ILE A 98 7.50 20.41 -15.56
C ILE A 98 8.93 20.62 -16.04
N PRO A 99 9.36 21.88 -16.27
CA PRO A 99 10.72 22.16 -16.73
C PRO A 99 11.75 21.62 -15.73
N TYR A 100 12.81 21.03 -16.26
CA TYR A 100 13.96 20.55 -15.49
C TYR A 100 14.40 21.62 -14.49
N ILE A 101 14.30 21.36 -13.20
CA ILE A 101 14.90 22.23 -12.20
C ILE A 101 16.40 21.99 -12.26
N THR A 102 17.12 22.94 -12.80
CA THR A 102 18.59 22.93 -12.94
C THR A 102 19.30 23.30 -11.63
N GLU A 103 18.62 23.36 -10.51
CA GLU A 103 19.30 23.58 -9.24
C GLU A 103 20.12 22.33 -8.89
N PRO A 104 21.39 22.49 -8.51
CA PRO A 104 22.22 21.37 -8.09
C PRO A 104 21.53 20.65 -6.93
N VAL A 105 21.42 19.33 -7.04
CA VAL A 105 20.98 18.50 -5.92
C VAL A 105 21.95 18.79 -4.77
N PRO A 106 21.47 19.23 -3.59
CA PRO A 106 22.37 19.46 -2.47
C PRO A 106 23.23 18.22 -2.25
N GLU A 107 24.52 18.39 -2.05
CA GLU A 107 25.41 17.28 -1.73
C GLU A 107 24.82 16.49 -0.57
N ILE A 108 24.62 15.21 -0.80
CA ILE A 108 24.04 14.33 0.22
C ILE A 108 25.06 14.27 1.35
N PRO A 109 24.69 14.69 2.56
CA PRO A 109 25.65 14.71 3.68
C PRO A 109 26.26 13.32 3.92
N PRO A 110 27.51 13.23 4.42
CA PRO A 110 28.26 11.98 4.57
C PRO A 110 27.65 10.96 5.55
N HIS A 111 26.50 11.22 6.15
CA HIS A 111 25.83 10.40 7.16
C HIS A 111 24.99 9.22 6.61
N LYS A 112 25.17 8.82 5.36
CA LYS A 112 24.40 7.71 4.77
C LYS A 112 24.52 6.37 5.50
N LYS A 113 25.62 6.13 6.21
CA LYS A 113 25.79 4.90 6.99
C LYS A 113 24.80 4.85 8.17
N ASP A 114 24.65 5.95 8.87
CA ASP A 114 23.83 6.05 10.08
C ASP A 114 22.33 5.91 9.78
N VAL A 115 21.88 6.51 8.66
CA VAL A 115 20.46 6.45 8.24
C VAL A 115 20.07 5.02 7.86
N LYS A 116 20.92 4.31 7.10
CA LYS A 116 20.66 2.93 6.69
C LYS A 116 20.62 2.00 7.89
N GLU A 117 21.57 2.15 8.81
CA GLU A 117 21.64 1.36 10.04
C GLU A 117 20.49 1.66 10.99
N PHE A 118 20.09 2.93 11.10
CA PHE A 118 18.94 3.37 11.88
C PHE A 118 17.63 2.80 11.35
N HIS A 119 17.37 2.89 10.03
CA HIS A 119 16.17 2.30 9.39
C HIS A 119 16.14 0.79 9.57
N THR A 120 17.25 0.09 9.37
CA THR A 120 17.33 -1.35 9.55
C THR A 120 17.02 -1.75 10.99
N LYS A 121 17.51 -1.00 11.98
CA LYS A 121 17.22 -1.26 13.40
C LYS A 121 15.76 -1.03 13.75
N ILE A 122 15.10 0.01 13.19
CA ILE A 122 13.68 0.28 13.44
C ILE A 122 12.81 -0.82 12.84
N ILE A 123 13.04 -1.19 11.59
CA ILE A 123 12.23 -2.18 10.86
C ILE A 123 12.33 -3.57 11.49
N LEU A 124 13.48 -3.91 12.06
CA LEU A 124 13.72 -5.20 12.73
C LEU A 124 13.35 -5.21 14.21
N SER A 125 12.92 -4.09 14.78
CA SER A 125 12.42 -4.06 16.14
C SER A 125 11.10 -4.85 16.24
N PRO A 126 10.91 -5.70 17.26
CA PRO A 126 9.63 -6.34 17.52
C PRO A 126 8.46 -5.32 17.63
N ASP A 127 8.75 -4.15 18.16
CA ASP A 127 7.79 -3.07 18.39
C ASP A 127 7.59 -2.16 17.17
N ALA A 128 8.30 -2.41 16.05
CA ALA A 128 8.13 -1.61 14.85
C ALA A 128 6.68 -1.68 14.35
N PRO A 129 6.09 -0.55 13.91
CA PRO A 129 4.75 -0.56 13.33
C PRO A 129 4.72 -1.48 12.10
N LYS A 130 3.61 -2.18 11.92
CA LYS A 130 3.49 -3.23 10.90
C LYS A 130 2.79 -2.70 9.66
N ALA A 131 3.11 -3.28 8.51
CA ALA A 131 2.41 -2.97 7.28
C ALA A 131 2.15 -4.21 6.44
N VAL A 132 1.02 -4.18 5.72
CA VAL A 132 0.68 -5.12 4.65
C VAL A 132 0.33 -4.37 3.38
N VAL A 133 0.55 -5.04 2.25
CA VAL A 133 0.15 -4.55 0.93
C VAL A 133 -0.98 -5.41 0.39
N PHE A 134 -1.97 -4.81 -0.27
CA PHE A 134 -3.00 -5.56 -0.97
C PHE A 134 -3.22 -5.06 -2.39
N ILE A 135 -3.29 -6.01 -3.33
CA ILE A 135 -3.38 -5.73 -4.76
C ILE A 135 -4.57 -6.45 -5.38
N THR A 136 -5.34 -5.73 -6.22
CA THR A 136 -6.31 -6.36 -7.11
C THR A 136 -5.82 -6.27 -8.55
N TYR A 137 -5.86 -7.40 -9.27
CA TYR A 137 -5.27 -7.54 -10.60
C TYR A 137 -6.16 -8.40 -11.50
N ALA A 138 -6.04 -8.25 -12.82
CA ALA A 138 -6.78 -9.08 -13.76
C ALA A 138 -6.15 -10.47 -13.93
N GLY A 139 -4.84 -10.56 -13.99
CA GLY A 139 -4.11 -11.83 -14.07
C GLY A 139 -4.32 -12.54 -15.41
N TYR A 140 -4.07 -11.87 -16.52
CA TYR A 140 -4.35 -12.41 -17.85
C TYR A 140 -3.51 -13.64 -18.19
N GLU A 141 -2.20 -13.54 -18.05
CA GLU A 141 -1.27 -14.56 -18.51
C GLU A 141 -0.57 -15.28 -17.36
N PHE A 142 -0.06 -14.52 -16.39
CA PHE A 142 0.82 -15.04 -15.34
C PHE A 142 0.17 -15.10 -13.97
N GLY A 143 -1.13 -14.76 -13.87
CA GLY A 143 -1.89 -14.82 -12.63
C GLY A 143 -1.27 -13.95 -11.52
N PRO A 144 -1.01 -14.53 -10.32
CA PRO A 144 -0.49 -13.76 -9.17
C PRO A 144 0.83 -13.04 -9.41
N LYS A 145 1.70 -13.56 -10.31
CA LYS A 145 2.98 -12.94 -10.64
C LYS A 145 2.85 -11.53 -11.20
N GLU A 146 1.72 -11.22 -11.82
CA GLU A 146 1.46 -9.87 -12.35
C GLU A 146 1.37 -8.80 -11.25
N ALA A 147 1.04 -9.20 -10.02
CA ALA A 147 0.96 -8.30 -8.88
C ALA A 147 2.30 -8.09 -8.14
N GLU A 148 3.27 -8.98 -8.31
CA GLU A 148 4.53 -8.97 -7.57
C GLU A 148 5.29 -7.64 -7.65
N PRO A 149 5.47 -7.01 -8.84
CA PRO A 149 6.18 -5.73 -8.93
C PRO A 149 5.51 -4.62 -8.13
N ALA A 150 4.17 -4.57 -8.15
CA ALA A 150 3.42 -3.58 -7.41
C ALA A 150 3.49 -3.78 -5.90
N VAL A 151 3.45 -5.03 -5.45
CA VAL A 151 3.63 -5.38 -4.03
C VAL A 151 5.01 -4.94 -3.54
N GLN A 152 6.07 -5.33 -4.25
CA GLN A 152 7.43 -5.00 -3.87
C GLN A 152 7.66 -3.48 -3.80
N LEU A 153 7.09 -2.73 -4.75
CA LEU A 153 7.23 -1.29 -4.79
C LEU A 153 6.51 -0.62 -3.61
N LEU A 154 5.27 -1.01 -3.29
CA LEU A 154 4.54 -0.44 -2.15
C LEU A 154 5.15 -0.87 -0.81
N ALA A 155 5.60 -2.12 -0.69
CA ALA A 155 6.29 -2.61 0.50
C ALA A 155 7.56 -1.79 0.77
N LEU A 156 8.39 -1.57 -0.26
CA LEU A 156 9.61 -0.76 -0.15
C LEU A 156 9.31 0.68 0.30
N GLU A 157 8.23 1.30 -0.20
CA GLU A 157 7.85 2.65 0.26
C GLU A 157 7.43 2.67 1.73
N LEU A 158 6.69 1.65 2.18
CA LEU A 158 6.29 1.51 3.60
C LEU A 158 7.51 1.29 4.51
N GLU A 159 8.46 0.46 4.08
CA GLU A 159 9.72 0.26 4.81
C GLU A 159 10.58 1.53 4.87
N HIS A 160 10.62 2.33 3.80
CA HIS A 160 11.28 3.64 3.82
C HIS A 160 10.62 4.63 4.79
N ILE A 161 9.35 4.48 5.10
CA ILE A 161 8.64 5.31 6.09
C ILE A 161 8.92 4.81 7.51
N GLY A 162 9.33 3.56 7.69
CA GLY A 162 9.66 2.94 8.98
C GLY A 162 8.71 1.83 9.43
N PHE A 163 7.88 1.30 8.54
CA PHE A 163 7.02 0.16 8.82
C PHE A 163 7.73 -1.16 8.52
N GLN A 164 7.49 -2.16 9.34
CA GLN A 164 7.88 -3.53 9.02
C GLN A 164 6.84 -4.14 8.09
N PHE A 165 7.22 -4.49 6.85
CA PHE A 165 6.38 -5.24 5.94
C PHE A 165 6.25 -6.69 6.41
N ILE A 166 5.02 -7.15 6.69
CA ILE A 166 4.75 -8.48 7.25
C ILE A 166 3.88 -9.36 6.34
N GLY A 167 3.48 -8.88 5.17
CA GLY A 167 2.74 -9.72 4.26
C GLY A 167 1.94 -8.99 3.20
N GLN A 168 1.43 -9.79 2.27
CA GLN A 168 0.67 -9.29 1.12
C GLN A 168 -0.61 -10.11 0.90
N PHE A 169 -1.65 -9.43 0.44
CA PHE A 169 -2.86 -10.05 -0.05
C PHE A 169 -3.11 -9.66 -1.49
N CYS A 170 -3.25 -10.63 -2.37
CA CYS A 170 -3.54 -10.39 -3.79
C CYS A 170 -4.74 -11.21 -4.22
N CYS A 171 -5.68 -10.58 -4.91
CA CYS A 171 -6.82 -11.31 -5.46
C CYS A 171 -7.22 -10.78 -6.85
N PRO A 172 -7.87 -11.62 -7.67
CA PRO A 172 -8.42 -11.17 -8.94
C PRO A 172 -9.46 -10.06 -8.75
N GLY A 173 -9.47 -9.12 -9.68
CA GLY A 173 -10.48 -8.08 -9.78
C GLY A 173 -10.96 -7.94 -11.22
N LYS A 174 -12.27 -7.77 -11.42
CA LYS A 174 -12.83 -7.63 -12.76
C LYS A 174 -12.20 -6.45 -13.50
N TYR A 175 -11.91 -6.65 -14.76
CA TYR A 175 -11.54 -5.58 -15.66
C TYR A 175 -12.81 -4.99 -16.30
N VAL A 176 -12.97 -3.68 -16.23
CA VAL A 176 -14.26 -3.05 -16.56
C VAL A 176 -14.52 -3.00 -18.06
N ASP A 177 -13.46 -2.86 -18.85
CA ASP A 177 -13.55 -2.59 -20.28
C ASP A 177 -13.16 -3.78 -21.16
N ASP A 178 -13.04 -4.99 -20.57
CA ASP A 178 -12.49 -6.12 -21.28
C ASP A 178 -13.55 -7.03 -21.87
N PRO A 179 -13.53 -7.25 -23.19
CA PRO A 179 -14.32 -8.29 -23.82
C PRO A 179 -13.82 -9.71 -23.52
N MET A 180 -12.63 -9.87 -22.92
CA MET A 180 -12.07 -11.20 -22.64
C MET A 180 -12.50 -11.72 -21.25
N PRO A 181 -13.45 -12.65 -21.18
CA PRO A 181 -13.96 -13.18 -19.91
C PRO A 181 -13.02 -14.20 -19.26
N ARG A 182 -11.90 -14.53 -19.89
CA ARG A 182 -11.00 -15.62 -19.42
C ARG A 182 -9.61 -15.09 -19.15
N THR A 183 -9.18 -15.29 -17.92
CA THR A 183 -7.83 -15.00 -17.43
C THR A 183 -7.21 -16.29 -16.90
N TYR A 184 -6.00 -16.21 -16.36
CA TYR A 184 -5.38 -17.30 -15.59
C TYR A 184 -6.34 -17.87 -14.51
N HIS A 185 -7.21 -17.03 -13.93
CA HIS A 185 -8.18 -17.40 -12.90
C HIS A 185 -9.54 -17.83 -13.46
N GLY A 186 -9.68 -17.99 -14.78
CA GLY A 186 -10.95 -18.24 -15.44
C GLY A 186 -11.79 -16.97 -15.58
N ASP A 187 -13.09 -17.09 -15.33
CA ASP A 187 -14.01 -15.94 -15.37
C ASP A 187 -13.85 -15.07 -14.11
N ILE A 188 -13.49 -13.81 -14.30
CA ILE A 188 -13.28 -12.84 -13.22
C ILE A 188 -14.33 -11.71 -13.18
N ARG A 189 -15.43 -11.84 -13.93
CA ARG A 189 -16.44 -10.77 -14.04
C ARG A 189 -17.12 -10.44 -12.71
N ASP A 190 -17.18 -11.38 -11.77
CA ASP A 190 -17.74 -11.22 -10.42
C ASP A 190 -16.68 -10.93 -9.34
N ARG A 191 -15.38 -10.82 -9.71
CA ARG A 191 -14.27 -10.70 -8.75
C ARG A 191 -13.91 -9.23 -8.39
N PRO A 192 -13.49 -8.97 -7.15
CA PRO A 192 -13.49 -9.88 -6.01
C PRO A 192 -14.90 -10.23 -5.57
N ASN A 193 -15.14 -11.51 -5.28
CA ASN A 193 -16.40 -12.01 -4.74
C ASN A 193 -16.27 -12.38 -3.24
N GLU A 194 -17.34 -12.90 -2.63
CA GLU A 194 -17.35 -13.22 -1.20
C GLU A 194 -16.27 -14.22 -0.78
N LYS A 195 -15.87 -15.14 -1.66
CA LYS A 195 -14.76 -16.06 -1.38
C LYS A 195 -13.43 -15.33 -1.27
N ASP A 196 -13.20 -14.33 -2.12
CA ASP A 196 -11.99 -13.49 -2.05
C ASP A 196 -12.01 -12.62 -0.81
N LEU A 197 -13.16 -12.04 -0.50
CA LEU A 197 -13.32 -11.20 0.67
C LEU A 197 -13.19 -11.98 1.98
N TYR A 198 -13.66 -13.23 2.02
CA TYR A 198 -13.42 -14.12 3.15
C TYR A 198 -11.91 -14.40 3.34
N LYS A 199 -11.20 -14.69 2.24
CA LYS A 199 -9.73 -14.86 2.30
C LYS A 199 -9.01 -13.58 2.77
N ALA A 200 -9.51 -12.42 2.35
CA ALA A 200 -8.98 -11.14 2.78
C ALA A 200 -9.14 -10.93 4.30
N GLN A 201 -10.31 -11.30 4.84
CA GLN A 201 -10.56 -11.30 6.28
C GLN A 201 -9.59 -12.24 7.01
N MET A 202 -9.52 -13.50 6.61
CA MET A 202 -8.65 -14.51 7.23
C MET A 202 -7.18 -14.08 7.22
N PHE A 203 -6.72 -13.43 6.14
CA PHE A 203 -5.37 -12.90 6.05
C PHE A 203 -5.08 -11.85 7.13
N ILE A 204 -5.99 -10.90 7.36
CA ILE A 204 -5.80 -9.89 8.40
C ILE A 204 -5.89 -10.50 9.79
N GLU A 205 -6.83 -11.42 10.02
CA GLU A 205 -6.94 -12.14 11.31
C GLU A 205 -5.63 -12.86 11.64
N GLU A 206 -5.06 -13.61 10.70
CA GLU A 206 -3.75 -14.27 10.85
C GLU A 206 -2.65 -13.27 11.23
N LYS A 207 -2.56 -12.14 10.53
CA LYS A 207 -1.53 -11.13 10.83
C LYS A 207 -1.72 -10.47 12.20
N LEU A 208 -2.95 -10.30 12.64
CA LEU A 208 -3.24 -9.78 13.99
C LEU A 208 -2.89 -10.78 15.09
N ASP A 209 -3.12 -12.08 14.85
CA ASP A 209 -2.74 -13.14 15.79
C ASP A 209 -1.22 -13.28 15.89
N GLU A 210 -0.48 -13.26 14.76
CA GLU A 210 1.00 -13.24 14.74
C GLU A 210 1.58 -12.09 15.60
N ILE A 211 0.97 -10.90 15.54
CA ILE A 211 1.43 -9.75 16.32
C ILE A 211 1.10 -9.90 17.81
N ALA A 212 -0.05 -10.49 18.13
CA ALA A 212 -0.46 -10.70 19.51
C ALA A 212 0.47 -11.70 20.24
N ASP A 213 0.87 -12.77 19.55
CA ASP A 213 1.76 -13.81 20.09
C ASP A 213 3.18 -13.30 20.37
N HIS A 214 3.62 -12.24 19.67
CA HIS A 214 4.96 -11.65 19.86
C HIS A 214 5.01 -10.60 20.97
N THR A 215 3.84 -10.18 21.49
CA THR A 215 3.74 -9.15 22.55
C THR A 215 3.42 -9.72 23.94
N GLY A 216 3.26 -11.02 24.08
CA GLY A 216 3.05 -11.76 25.34
C GLY A 216 4.34 -12.38 25.83
#